data_b983807bf07c10ffd5943d8ec7d8f91c
#
_entry.id   b983807bf07c10ffd5943d8ec7d8f91c
#
_cell.length_a   1.000
_cell.length_b   1.000
_cell.length_c   1.000
_cell.angle_alpha   90.00
_cell.angle_beta   90.00
_cell.angle_gamma   90.00
#
_symmetry.space_group_name_H-M   'P 1'
#
loop_
_entity.id
_entity.type
_entity.pdbx_description
1 polymer ?
#
loop_
_entity_poly.entity_id
_entity_poly.type
_entity_poly.pdbx_seq_one_letter_code
_entity_poly.pdbx_strand_id
1 'polypeptide(L)'
;MPTRLALLLLATLVTPGAYAQSAQALTDATLEAQSKIDDAIPIVEKMKADPQVNELLRKARGVVIVPHYLQAALVFGGRGGSGVLLVRKDTHWSDPAFYKIGGGSFGAQIGGTKGALVLLLMSDKAVDAFENKASTWSLNAGAGLTAVNYSRQTPESETLSDVIVWSDTKGLFGGAAVGANKVTHDIAANEVYYNNHDVTAQQILGGTVTNPKAKPLVNALP
;
A
#
# COMPACT_ATOMS: atom_id res chain seq x y z
N MET A 1 15.58 -60.63 31.16
CA MET A 1 14.31 -60.13 30.59
C MET A 1 14.59 -58.80 29.93
N PRO A 2 14.56 -58.67 28.63
CA PRO A 2 14.74 -57.33 27.98
C PRO A 2 13.40 -56.70 27.70
N THR A 3 13.23 -55.51 28.23
CA THR A 3 12.06 -54.64 28.08
C THR A 3 12.05 -54.03 26.64
N ARG A 4 11.08 -54.42 25.84
CA ARG A 4 10.88 -53.87 24.49
C ARG A 4 10.24 -52.47 24.61
N LEU A 5 10.98 -51.45 24.22
CA LEU A 5 10.50 -50.07 24.07
C LEU A 5 9.75 -50.01 22.74
N ALA A 6 8.43 -49.89 22.79
CA ALA A 6 7.60 -49.67 21.59
C ALA A 6 7.65 -48.18 21.21
N LEU A 7 8.29 -47.89 20.08
CA LEU A 7 8.31 -46.57 19.45
C LEU A 7 6.97 -46.36 18.73
N LEU A 8 6.06 -45.60 19.30
CA LEU A 8 4.82 -45.17 18.63
C LEU A 8 5.18 -44.08 17.58
N LEU A 9 5.21 -44.45 16.32
CA LEU A 9 5.20 -43.49 15.22
C LEU A 9 3.81 -42.89 15.11
N LEU A 10 3.64 -41.63 15.56
CA LEU A 10 2.45 -40.84 15.26
C LEU A 10 2.54 -40.37 13.80
N ALA A 11 1.94 -41.12 12.89
CA ALA A 11 1.74 -40.70 11.51
C ALA A 11 0.59 -39.63 11.54
N THR A 12 0.91 -38.35 11.37
CA THR A 12 -0.09 -37.31 11.14
C THR A 12 -0.69 -37.51 9.76
N LEU A 13 -1.89 -38.07 9.70
CA LEU A 13 -2.71 -38.13 8.49
C LEU A 13 -3.16 -36.73 8.12
N VAL A 14 -2.43 -36.04 7.24
CA VAL A 14 -2.91 -34.83 6.61
C VAL A 14 -3.98 -35.22 5.59
N THR A 15 -5.20 -34.82 5.82
CA THR A 15 -6.35 -35.16 4.95
C THR A 15 -6.26 -34.41 3.60
N PRO A 16 -6.66 -35.03 2.48
CA PRO A 16 -6.65 -34.40 1.15
C PRO A 16 -7.42 -33.05 1.11
N GLY A 17 -8.43 -32.89 1.95
CA GLY A 17 -9.22 -31.66 2.09
C GLY A 17 -8.41 -30.48 2.63
N ALA A 18 -7.41 -30.70 3.48
CA ALA A 18 -6.58 -29.63 4.03
C ALA A 18 -5.63 -29.05 2.95
N TYR A 19 -5.12 -29.86 2.05
CA TYR A 19 -4.30 -29.40 0.92
C TYR A 19 -5.13 -28.59 -0.10
N ALA A 20 -6.35 -29.05 -0.42
CA ALA A 20 -7.24 -28.34 -1.33
C ALA A 20 -7.65 -26.96 -0.76
N GLN A 21 -7.92 -26.88 0.53
CA GLN A 21 -8.26 -25.63 1.21
C GLN A 21 -7.09 -24.62 1.23
N SER A 22 -5.86 -25.09 1.46
CA SER A 22 -4.68 -24.22 1.44
C SER A 22 -4.35 -23.72 0.03
N ALA A 23 -4.50 -24.56 -1.00
CA ALA A 23 -4.31 -24.17 -2.39
C ALA A 23 -5.34 -23.12 -2.84
N GLN A 24 -6.60 -23.28 -2.44
CA GLN A 24 -7.66 -22.30 -2.72
C GLN A 24 -7.36 -20.95 -2.04
N ALA A 25 -6.98 -20.97 -0.76
CA ALA A 25 -6.64 -19.75 -0.01
C ALA A 25 -5.46 -18.99 -0.64
N LEU A 26 -4.44 -19.67 -1.14
CA LEU A 26 -3.33 -19.04 -1.86
C LEU A 26 -3.78 -18.43 -3.19
N THR A 27 -4.66 -19.12 -3.92
CA THR A 27 -5.23 -18.59 -5.16
C THR A 27 -6.04 -17.33 -4.90
N ASP A 28 -6.90 -17.35 -3.91
CA ASP A 28 -7.75 -16.20 -3.53
C ASP A 28 -6.89 -15.02 -3.09
N ALA A 29 -5.85 -15.24 -2.29
CA ALA A 29 -4.91 -14.20 -1.87
C ALA A 29 -4.11 -13.60 -3.05
N THR A 30 -3.74 -14.42 -4.04
CA THR A 30 -3.07 -13.95 -5.27
C THR A 30 -4.02 -13.09 -6.10
N LEU A 31 -5.27 -13.49 -6.26
CA LEU A 31 -6.30 -12.72 -6.96
C LEU A 31 -6.59 -11.40 -6.25
N GLU A 32 -6.66 -11.40 -4.92
CA GLU A 32 -6.84 -10.18 -4.14
C GLU A 32 -5.66 -9.21 -4.31
N ALA A 33 -4.42 -9.71 -4.32
CA ALA A 33 -3.25 -8.88 -4.57
C ALA A 33 -3.28 -8.29 -5.99
N GLN A 34 -3.61 -9.10 -7.02
CA GLN A 34 -3.77 -8.62 -8.40
C GLN A 34 -4.87 -7.57 -8.52
N SER A 35 -6.03 -7.78 -7.87
CA SER A 35 -7.14 -6.80 -7.89
C SER A 35 -6.70 -5.41 -7.41
N LYS A 36 -5.84 -5.31 -6.39
CA LYS A 36 -5.33 -4.01 -5.92
C LYS A 36 -4.53 -3.28 -7.00
N ILE A 37 -3.81 -4.02 -7.83
CA ILE A 37 -3.05 -3.46 -8.97
C ILE A 37 -4.01 -3.02 -10.07
N ASP A 38 -4.96 -3.86 -10.44
CA ASP A 38 -5.93 -3.57 -11.49
C ASP A 38 -6.81 -2.38 -11.11
N ASP A 39 -7.23 -2.27 -9.86
CA ASP A 39 -8.01 -1.15 -9.32
C ASP A 39 -7.21 0.17 -9.22
N ALA A 40 -5.88 0.09 -9.17
CA ALA A 40 -5.02 1.28 -9.18
C ALA A 40 -4.92 1.94 -10.57
N ILE A 41 -5.07 1.17 -11.65
CA ILE A 41 -4.93 1.68 -13.03
C ILE A 41 -5.93 2.81 -13.34
N PRO A 42 -7.26 2.65 -13.15
CA PRO A 42 -8.22 3.72 -13.42
C PRO A 42 -8.01 4.96 -12.56
N ILE A 43 -7.40 4.81 -11.36
CA ILE A 43 -7.04 5.94 -10.50
C ILE A 43 -5.92 6.75 -11.13
N VAL A 44 -4.87 6.09 -11.63
CA VAL A 44 -3.77 6.74 -12.36
C VAL A 44 -4.31 7.47 -13.60
N GLU A 45 -5.19 6.85 -14.39
CA GLU A 45 -5.77 7.48 -15.55
C GLU A 45 -6.63 8.72 -15.18
N LYS A 46 -7.38 8.63 -14.09
CA LYS A 46 -8.13 9.78 -13.55
C LYS A 46 -7.21 10.93 -13.10
N MET A 47 -6.09 10.62 -12.49
CA MET A 47 -5.08 11.61 -12.11
C MET A 47 -4.43 12.28 -13.33
N LYS A 48 -4.14 11.51 -14.37
CA LYS A 48 -3.56 12.00 -15.63
C LYS A 48 -4.52 12.90 -16.41
N ALA A 49 -5.81 12.72 -16.24
CA ALA A 49 -6.83 13.57 -16.88
C ALA A 49 -6.88 15.00 -16.32
N ASP A 50 -6.39 15.22 -15.10
CA ASP A 50 -6.22 16.56 -14.52
C ASP A 50 -4.80 17.05 -14.80
N PRO A 51 -4.61 18.14 -15.58
CA PRO A 51 -3.27 18.63 -15.96
C PRO A 51 -2.37 18.96 -14.77
N GLN A 52 -2.92 19.51 -13.67
CA GLN A 52 -2.16 19.88 -12.50
C GLN A 52 -1.72 18.64 -11.71
N VAL A 53 -2.62 17.66 -11.55
CA VAL A 53 -2.31 16.39 -10.87
C VAL A 53 -1.32 15.57 -11.70
N ASN A 54 -1.46 15.58 -13.03
CA ASN A 54 -0.52 14.90 -13.93
C ASN A 54 0.90 15.49 -13.84
N GLU A 55 1.01 16.80 -13.71
CA GLU A 55 2.32 17.46 -13.50
C GLU A 55 2.97 17.04 -12.18
N LEU A 56 2.19 16.95 -11.10
CA LEU A 56 2.68 16.45 -9.81
C LEU A 56 3.09 14.98 -9.90
N LEU A 57 2.32 14.15 -10.61
CA LEU A 57 2.63 12.74 -10.79
C LEU A 57 3.93 12.55 -11.60
N ARG A 58 4.20 13.43 -12.58
CA ARG A 58 5.47 13.45 -13.31
C ARG A 58 6.68 13.84 -12.45
N LYS A 59 6.49 14.73 -11.47
CA LYS A 59 7.53 15.17 -10.54
C LYS A 59 7.75 14.19 -9.39
N ALA A 60 6.76 13.34 -9.10
CA ALA A 60 6.82 12.42 -7.96
C ALA A 60 7.96 11.41 -8.09
N ARG A 61 8.66 11.19 -6.97
CA ARG A 61 9.69 10.16 -6.78
C ARG A 61 9.10 8.79 -6.50
N GLY A 62 7.89 8.78 -5.94
CA GLY A 62 7.12 7.58 -5.66
C GLY A 62 5.63 7.87 -5.59
N VAL A 63 4.82 6.85 -5.74
CA VAL A 63 3.36 6.96 -5.63
C VAL A 63 2.81 5.79 -4.84
N VAL A 64 2.07 6.09 -3.78
CA VAL A 64 1.28 5.10 -3.04
C VAL A 64 -0.17 5.23 -3.47
N ILE A 65 -0.75 4.17 -3.99
CA ILE A 65 -2.14 4.16 -4.45
C ILE A 65 -2.93 3.17 -3.59
N VAL A 66 -3.96 3.66 -2.90
CA VAL A 66 -4.90 2.88 -2.09
C VAL A 66 -6.28 2.99 -2.74
N PRO A 67 -6.70 2.01 -3.56
CA PRO A 67 -7.92 2.11 -4.36
C PRO A 67 -9.19 2.20 -3.50
N HIS A 68 -9.20 1.50 -2.39
CA HIS A 68 -10.35 1.39 -1.50
C HIS A 68 -9.99 1.81 -0.09
N TYR A 69 -9.81 3.12 0.10
CA TYR A 69 -9.60 3.69 1.42
C TYR A 69 -10.96 3.96 2.07
N LEU A 70 -11.16 3.39 3.26
CA LEU A 70 -12.38 3.53 4.04
C LEU A 70 -12.12 4.43 5.24
N GLN A 71 -13.07 5.30 5.53
CA GLN A 71 -13.13 6.05 6.78
C GLN A 71 -14.53 5.90 7.35
N ALA A 72 -14.63 5.37 8.56
CA ALA A 72 -15.88 5.26 9.29
C ALA A 72 -15.69 5.82 10.70
N ALA A 73 -16.63 6.65 11.14
CA ALA A 73 -16.64 7.23 12.48
C ALA A 73 -18.06 7.30 13.03
N LEU A 74 -18.21 6.99 14.35
CA LEU A 74 -19.39 7.35 15.13
C LEU A 74 -18.99 8.39 16.19
N VAL A 75 -18.26 8.03 17.20
CA VAL A 75 -17.57 8.92 18.17
C VAL A 75 -16.09 8.59 18.12
N PHE A 76 -15.80 7.30 18.02
CA PHE A 76 -14.50 6.73 17.70
C PHE A 76 -14.62 6.05 16.34
N GLY A 77 -13.65 6.25 15.48
CA GLY A 77 -13.66 5.69 14.15
C GLY A 77 -12.33 5.06 13.76
N GLY A 78 -12.41 4.23 12.73
CA GLY A 78 -11.27 3.67 12.05
C GLY A 78 -11.21 4.16 10.61
N ARG A 79 -10.02 4.20 10.06
CA ARG A 79 -9.78 4.46 8.65
C ARG A 79 -8.64 3.59 8.16
N GLY A 80 -8.69 3.19 6.90
CA GLY A 80 -7.61 2.41 6.34
C GLY A 80 -7.95 1.81 4.98
N GLY A 81 -6.92 1.26 4.37
CA GLY A 81 -6.99 0.53 3.12
C GLY A 81 -5.66 -0.12 2.81
N SER A 82 -5.69 -1.08 1.89
CA SER A 82 -4.52 -1.70 1.30
C SER A 82 -4.28 -1.13 -0.09
N GLY A 83 -3.03 -0.99 -0.46
CA GLY A 83 -2.63 -0.43 -1.74
C GLY A 83 -1.21 -0.81 -2.11
N VAL A 84 -0.67 -0.11 -3.09
CA VAL A 84 0.63 -0.38 -3.66
C VAL A 84 1.49 0.88 -3.71
N LEU A 85 2.79 0.73 -3.48
CA LEU A 85 3.81 1.74 -3.70
C LEU A 85 4.62 1.37 -4.94
N LEU A 86 4.79 2.33 -5.84
CA LEU A 86 5.79 2.29 -6.90
C LEU A 86 6.76 3.47 -6.71
N VAL A 87 8.03 3.25 -6.97
CA VAL A 87 9.05 4.31 -6.91
C VAL A 87 9.67 4.52 -8.28
N ARG A 88 10.06 5.78 -8.55
CA ARG A 88 10.74 6.13 -9.80
C ARG A 88 12.24 5.89 -9.65
N LYS A 89 12.79 5.06 -10.50
CA LYS A 89 14.23 4.81 -10.65
C LYS A 89 14.65 5.39 -12.01
N ASP A 90 15.30 6.53 -11.98
CA ASP A 90 15.65 7.30 -13.19
C ASP A 90 14.43 7.59 -14.09
N THR A 91 14.30 6.87 -15.20
CA THR A 91 13.21 7.00 -16.17
C THR A 91 12.13 5.92 -16.07
N HIS A 92 12.25 5.00 -15.10
CA HIS A 92 11.36 3.85 -14.99
C HIS A 92 10.67 3.82 -13.61
N TRP A 93 9.47 3.29 -13.59
CA TRP A 93 8.80 2.94 -12.35
C TRP A 93 9.14 1.52 -11.94
N SER A 94 9.31 1.31 -10.63
CA SER A 94 9.48 -0.03 -10.05
C SER A 94 8.21 -0.86 -10.21
N ASP A 95 8.33 -2.16 -9.98
CA ASP A 95 7.17 -3.00 -9.69
C ASP A 95 6.53 -2.58 -8.34
N PRO A 96 5.22 -2.86 -8.13
CA PRO A 96 4.48 -2.42 -6.96
C PRO A 96 4.77 -3.25 -5.71
N ALA A 97 5.19 -2.63 -4.62
CA ALA A 97 5.22 -3.25 -3.29
C ALA A 97 3.91 -2.95 -2.54
N PHE A 98 3.36 -3.96 -1.84
CA PHE A 98 2.08 -3.85 -1.14
C PHE A 98 2.24 -3.27 0.25
N TYR A 99 1.32 -2.34 0.60
CA TYR A 99 1.26 -1.63 1.87
C TYR A 99 -0.16 -1.54 2.41
N LYS A 100 -0.28 -1.43 3.72
CA LYS A 100 -1.51 -1.06 4.43
C LYS A 100 -1.34 0.33 5.04
N ILE A 101 -2.33 1.18 4.86
CA ILE A 101 -2.39 2.50 5.48
C ILE A 101 -3.65 2.57 6.33
N GLY A 102 -3.51 2.94 7.59
CA GLY A 102 -4.65 3.02 8.48
C GLY A 102 -4.37 3.79 9.75
N GLY A 103 -5.41 4.02 10.54
CA GLY A 103 -5.31 4.71 11.81
C GLY A 103 -6.66 4.90 12.49
N GLY A 104 -6.61 5.34 13.76
CA GLY A 104 -7.78 5.81 14.48
C GLY A 104 -8.21 7.19 13.97
N SER A 105 -9.49 7.46 13.98
CA SER A 105 -10.05 8.80 13.78
C SER A 105 -10.91 9.17 14.98
N PHE A 106 -10.75 10.42 15.44
CA PHE A 106 -11.64 11.04 16.43
C PHE A 106 -12.44 12.10 15.71
N GLY A 107 -13.75 12.12 15.88
CA GLY A 107 -14.58 13.17 15.30
C GLY A 107 -16.06 12.94 15.51
N ALA A 108 -16.82 14.02 15.61
CA ALA A 108 -18.27 14.01 15.76
C ALA A 108 -19.00 13.77 14.42
N GLN A 109 -18.36 13.17 13.44
CA GLN A 109 -18.98 12.87 12.16
C GLN A 109 -19.53 11.45 12.18
N ILE A 110 -20.84 11.33 12.05
CA ILE A 110 -21.53 10.05 11.84
C ILE A 110 -21.54 9.79 10.35
N GLY A 111 -20.88 8.72 9.93
CA GLY A 111 -20.88 8.30 8.53
C GLY A 111 -19.64 7.52 8.11
N GLY A 112 -19.75 6.92 6.94
CA GLY A 112 -18.65 6.24 6.26
C GLY A 112 -18.37 6.91 4.92
N THR A 113 -17.10 7.04 4.57
CA THR A 113 -16.65 7.51 3.25
C THR A 113 -15.71 6.50 2.67
N LYS A 114 -15.91 6.14 1.40
CA LYS A 114 -15.03 5.27 0.62
C LYS A 114 -14.55 6.01 -0.62
N GLY A 115 -13.28 5.86 -0.94
CA GLY A 115 -12.71 6.43 -2.16
C GLY A 115 -11.25 6.06 -2.33
N ALA A 116 -10.63 6.53 -3.39
CA ALA A 116 -9.20 6.37 -3.60
C ALA A 116 -8.40 7.37 -2.77
N LEU A 117 -7.31 6.90 -2.17
CA LEU A 117 -6.28 7.71 -1.53
C LEU A 117 -4.96 7.52 -2.26
N VAL A 118 -4.32 8.61 -2.68
CA VAL A 118 -3.01 8.58 -3.29
C VAL A 118 -2.05 9.48 -2.53
N LEU A 119 -0.86 8.96 -2.23
CA LEU A 119 0.24 9.74 -1.67
C LEU A 119 1.31 9.89 -2.76
N LEU A 120 1.53 11.12 -3.21
CA LEU A 120 2.65 11.46 -4.09
C LEU A 120 3.86 11.76 -3.22
N LEU A 121 4.90 10.94 -3.32
CA LEU A 121 6.16 11.11 -2.60
C LEU A 121 7.05 12.04 -3.42
N MET A 122 7.22 13.26 -2.93
CA MET A 122 7.89 14.32 -3.69
C MET A 122 9.38 14.42 -3.39
N SER A 123 9.85 13.82 -2.30
CA SER A 123 11.26 13.83 -1.88
C SER A 123 11.84 12.43 -1.74
N ASP A 124 13.16 12.31 -1.89
CA ASP A 124 13.88 11.06 -1.62
C ASP A 124 13.71 10.63 -0.16
N LYS A 125 13.66 11.58 0.77
CA LYS A 125 13.35 11.33 2.18
C LYS A 125 12.00 10.60 2.36
N ALA A 126 10.98 10.96 1.57
CA ALA A 126 9.69 10.28 1.62
C ALA A 126 9.81 8.85 1.08
N VAL A 127 10.51 8.65 -0.03
CA VAL A 127 10.76 7.31 -0.60
C VAL A 127 11.53 6.45 0.41
N ASP A 128 12.63 6.95 0.96
CA ASP A 128 13.45 6.25 1.94
C ASP A 128 12.65 5.83 3.18
N ALA A 129 11.71 6.66 3.62
CA ALA A 129 10.85 6.33 4.74
C ALA A 129 9.96 5.11 4.45
N PHE A 130 9.47 4.97 3.23
CA PHE A 130 8.69 3.80 2.82
C PHE A 130 9.56 2.56 2.56
N GLU A 131 10.75 2.73 1.99
CA GLU A 131 11.64 1.61 1.69
C GLU A 131 12.32 1.04 2.95
N ASN A 132 12.78 1.90 3.86
CA ASN A 132 13.76 1.55 4.90
C ASN A 132 13.23 1.59 6.33
N LYS A 133 12.04 2.13 6.57
CA LYS A 133 11.44 2.14 7.91
C LYS A 133 11.00 0.74 8.34
N ALA A 134 10.95 0.53 9.64
CA ALA A 134 10.40 -0.69 10.23
C ALA A 134 9.03 -1.02 9.63
N SER A 135 8.65 -2.28 9.67
CA SER A 135 7.42 -2.81 9.08
C SER A 135 6.13 -2.05 9.45
N THR A 136 6.21 -1.16 10.43
CA THR A 136 5.11 -0.30 10.86
C THR A 136 5.63 1.03 11.40
N TRP A 137 5.13 2.16 10.87
CA TRP A 137 5.52 3.51 11.26
C TRP A 137 4.39 4.53 11.00
N SER A 138 4.52 5.75 11.51
CA SER A 138 3.53 6.82 11.30
C SER A 138 4.06 7.86 10.34
N LEU A 139 3.22 8.30 9.40
CA LEU A 139 3.62 9.21 8.33
C LEU A 139 4.25 10.51 8.86
N ASN A 140 3.65 11.15 9.86
CA ASN A 140 4.16 12.41 10.43
C ASN A 140 5.12 12.19 11.60
N ALA A 141 4.71 11.43 12.61
CA ALA A 141 5.49 11.28 13.83
C ALA A 141 6.71 10.34 13.66
N GLY A 142 6.58 9.33 12.80
CA GLY A 142 7.61 8.30 12.63
C GLY A 142 8.70 8.64 11.62
N ALA A 143 8.41 9.48 10.63
CA ALA A 143 9.34 9.84 9.57
C ALA A 143 9.71 11.33 9.54
N GLY A 144 8.98 12.18 10.26
CA GLY A 144 9.18 13.63 10.22
C GLY A 144 8.91 14.21 8.82
N LEU A 145 7.98 13.59 8.07
CA LEU A 145 7.60 14.02 6.74
C LEU A 145 6.58 15.15 6.82
N THR A 146 6.74 16.14 5.94
CA THR A 146 5.73 17.18 5.71
C THR A 146 4.72 16.68 4.69
N ALA A 147 3.44 16.68 5.04
CA ALA A 147 2.37 16.23 4.16
C ALA A 147 1.31 17.32 3.99
N VAL A 148 0.92 17.57 2.75
CA VAL A 148 -0.12 18.55 2.38
C VAL A 148 -1.22 17.89 1.56
N ASN A 149 -2.45 18.37 1.73
CA ASN A 149 -3.56 17.95 0.89
C ASN A 149 -3.55 18.74 -0.42
N TYR A 150 -3.69 18.04 -1.55
CA TYR A 150 -3.74 18.64 -2.88
C TYR A 150 -4.75 19.79 -3.00
N SER A 151 -5.94 19.66 -2.41
CA SER A 151 -6.97 20.71 -2.44
C SER A 151 -6.62 21.98 -1.63
N ARG A 152 -5.54 21.96 -0.85
CA ARG A 152 -5.04 23.08 -0.03
C ARG A 152 -3.62 23.48 -0.42
N GLN A 153 -3.14 22.98 -1.53
CA GLN A 153 -1.79 23.22 -2.01
C GLN A 153 -1.66 24.65 -2.51
N THR A 154 -0.53 25.26 -2.16
CA THR A 154 -0.02 26.50 -2.77
C THR A 154 1.29 26.20 -3.49
N PRO A 155 1.79 27.04 -4.41
CA PRO A 155 3.10 26.84 -5.03
C PRO A 155 4.24 26.67 -4.02
N GLU A 156 4.21 27.39 -2.90
CA GLU A 156 5.21 27.27 -1.84
C GLU A 156 5.09 25.93 -1.11
N SER A 157 3.86 25.47 -0.82
CA SER A 157 3.64 24.18 -0.15
C SER A 157 4.00 22.99 -1.02
N GLU A 158 3.88 23.09 -2.35
CA GLU A 158 4.35 22.07 -3.28
C GLU A 158 5.86 21.85 -3.15
N THR A 159 6.62 22.94 -3.11
CA THR A 159 8.09 22.89 -3.04
C THR A 159 8.61 22.40 -1.69
N LEU A 160 7.86 22.61 -0.61
CA LEU A 160 8.28 22.31 0.78
C LEU A 160 7.71 20.98 1.31
N SER A 161 6.84 20.32 0.57
CA SER A 161 6.16 19.12 1.05
C SER A 161 6.85 17.85 0.60
N ASP A 162 7.10 16.94 1.54
CA ASP A 162 7.61 15.60 1.23
C ASP A 162 6.54 14.70 0.60
N VAL A 163 5.27 14.93 0.97
CA VAL A 163 4.13 14.11 0.52
C VAL A 163 2.95 15.01 0.16
N ILE A 164 2.41 14.84 -1.05
CA ILE A 164 1.16 15.45 -1.47
C ILE A 164 0.08 14.36 -1.48
N VAL A 165 -1.03 14.65 -0.81
CA VAL A 165 -2.14 13.70 -0.67
C VAL A 165 -3.27 14.10 -1.60
N TRP A 166 -3.61 13.19 -2.51
CA TRP A 166 -4.73 13.33 -3.43
C TRP A 166 -5.81 12.28 -3.13
N SER A 167 -7.06 12.63 -3.42
CA SER A 167 -8.20 11.70 -3.38
C SER A 167 -9.25 12.10 -4.39
N ASP A 168 -9.98 11.11 -4.83
CA ASP A 168 -11.13 11.30 -5.71
C ASP A 168 -12.44 11.63 -4.94
N THR A 169 -12.41 11.64 -3.62
CA THR A 169 -13.58 11.84 -2.77
C THR A 169 -13.41 13.03 -1.84
N LYS A 170 -14.29 14.04 -1.98
CA LYS A 170 -14.22 15.31 -1.20
C LYS A 170 -14.31 15.15 0.33
N GLY A 171 -14.92 14.07 0.82
CA GLY A 171 -15.11 13.82 2.26
C GLY A 171 -13.95 13.16 2.98
N LEU A 172 -12.99 12.55 2.27
CA LEU A 172 -11.86 11.84 2.88
C LEU A 172 -10.83 12.77 3.55
N PHE A 173 -10.88 14.08 3.31
CA PHE A 173 -9.85 15.05 3.69
C PHE A 173 -10.28 16.15 4.65
N GLY A 174 -11.30 15.95 5.44
CA GLY A 174 -11.64 16.88 6.53
C GLY A 174 -10.48 17.03 7.53
N GLY A 175 -9.53 17.89 7.21
CA GLY A 175 -8.57 18.51 8.12
C GLY A 175 -7.46 17.64 8.71
N ALA A 176 -7.65 16.86 9.72
CA ALA A 176 -6.59 16.25 10.54
C ALA A 176 -6.14 14.85 10.07
N ALA A 177 -6.65 14.37 8.93
CA ALA A 177 -6.60 12.97 8.54
C ALA A 177 -5.24 12.49 8.01
N VAL A 178 -4.42 13.38 7.49
CA VAL A 178 -3.14 13.02 6.86
C VAL A 178 -2.06 12.68 7.91
N GLY A 179 -2.15 13.31 9.07
CA GLY A 179 -1.07 13.31 10.06
C GLY A 179 -0.90 12.05 10.92
N ALA A 180 -1.92 11.22 11.04
CA ALA A 180 -1.91 10.10 11.99
C ALA A 180 -2.02 8.72 11.33
N ASN A 181 -1.72 8.62 10.05
CA ASN A 181 -1.78 7.34 9.36
C ASN A 181 -0.57 6.47 9.68
N LYS A 182 -0.86 5.26 10.13
CA LYS A 182 0.10 4.18 10.30
C LYS A 182 0.33 3.53 8.95
N VAL A 183 1.57 3.41 8.56
CA VAL A 183 1.99 2.70 7.34
C VAL A 183 2.57 1.36 7.75
N THR A 184 2.16 0.29 7.09
CA THR A 184 2.60 -1.07 7.39
C THR A 184 2.87 -1.81 6.08
N HIS A 185 3.99 -2.52 5.98
CA HIS A 185 4.26 -3.43 4.87
C HIS A 185 3.24 -4.57 4.86
N ASP A 186 2.62 -4.84 3.73
CA ASP A 186 1.74 -6.00 3.55
C ASP A 186 2.59 -7.20 3.10
N ILE A 187 3.33 -7.78 4.05
CA ILE A 187 4.29 -8.87 3.78
C ILE A 187 3.58 -10.04 3.07
N ALA A 188 2.42 -10.46 3.58
CA ALA A 188 1.68 -11.58 2.99
C ALA A 188 1.25 -11.32 1.54
N ALA A 189 0.80 -10.10 1.22
CA ALA A 189 0.46 -9.75 -0.15
C ALA A 189 1.70 -9.72 -1.07
N ASN A 190 2.84 -9.21 -0.57
CA ASN A 190 4.10 -9.23 -1.31
C ASN A 190 4.54 -10.67 -1.60
N GLU A 191 4.60 -11.54 -0.59
CA GLU A 191 5.02 -12.93 -0.75
C GLU A 191 4.16 -13.70 -1.75
N VAL A 192 2.83 -13.57 -1.63
CA VAL A 192 1.88 -14.26 -2.50
C VAL A 192 1.96 -13.73 -3.93
N TYR A 193 2.02 -12.41 -4.12
CA TYR A 193 2.04 -11.80 -5.45
C TYR A 193 3.33 -12.12 -6.20
N TYR A 194 4.47 -12.07 -5.52
CA TYR A 194 5.78 -12.37 -6.12
C TYR A 194 6.16 -13.86 -6.06
N ASN A 195 5.30 -14.69 -5.46
CA ASN A 195 5.58 -16.12 -5.22
C ASN A 195 6.98 -16.34 -4.62
N ASN A 196 7.32 -15.53 -3.63
CA ASN A 196 8.63 -15.49 -3.00
C ASN A 196 8.47 -15.23 -1.51
N HIS A 197 8.73 -16.24 -0.68
CA HIS A 197 8.79 -16.09 0.76
C HIS A 197 9.95 -15.16 1.13
N ASP A 198 9.78 -14.38 2.18
CA ASP A 198 10.78 -13.43 2.69
C ASP A 198 11.12 -12.28 1.71
N VAL A 199 10.32 -12.07 0.66
CA VAL A 199 10.53 -10.93 -0.24
C VAL A 199 10.33 -9.61 0.52
N THR A 200 11.28 -8.70 0.37
CA THR A 200 11.22 -7.39 0.99
C THR A 200 10.73 -6.31 0.01
N ALA A 201 10.12 -5.25 0.54
CA ALA A 201 9.76 -4.09 -0.25
C ALA A 201 10.98 -3.49 -0.99
N GLN A 202 12.16 -3.48 -0.35
CA GLN A 202 13.41 -3.02 -0.97
C GLN A 202 13.80 -3.84 -2.20
N GLN A 203 13.65 -5.17 -2.16
CA GLN A 203 13.95 -6.04 -3.31
C GLN A 203 13.00 -5.76 -4.48
N ILE A 204 11.71 -5.55 -4.19
CA ILE A 204 10.69 -5.24 -5.19
C ILE A 204 10.97 -3.84 -5.79
N LEU A 205 11.01 -2.83 -4.94
CA LEU A 205 11.20 -1.44 -5.36
C LEU A 205 12.57 -1.21 -6.00
N GLY A 206 13.58 -1.98 -5.60
CA GLY A 206 14.92 -2.00 -6.21
C GLY A 206 15.00 -2.74 -7.55
N GLY A 207 13.94 -3.46 -7.97
CA GLY A 207 13.89 -4.19 -9.23
C GLY A 207 14.61 -5.55 -9.21
N THR A 208 15.03 -6.03 -8.04
CA THR A 208 15.66 -7.36 -7.90
C THR A 208 14.63 -8.48 -8.01
N VAL A 209 13.39 -8.22 -7.58
CA VAL A 209 12.25 -9.13 -7.71
C VAL A 209 11.18 -8.42 -8.52
N THR A 210 10.69 -9.09 -9.57
CA THR A 210 9.70 -8.52 -10.50
C THR A 210 8.57 -9.51 -10.80
N ASN A 211 7.42 -8.98 -11.21
CA ASN A 211 6.29 -9.77 -11.69
C ASN A 211 5.72 -9.17 -12.98
N PRO A 212 5.72 -9.89 -14.10
CA PRO A 212 5.19 -9.38 -15.38
C PRO A 212 3.74 -8.90 -15.33
N LYS A 213 2.95 -9.38 -14.37
CA LYS A 213 1.56 -8.93 -14.15
C LYS A 213 1.46 -7.49 -13.62
N ALA A 214 2.56 -6.89 -13.15
CA ALA A 214 2.63 -5.50 -12.74
C ALA A 214 2.67 -4.50 -13.92
N LYS A 215 3.10 -4.95 -15.09
CA LYS A 215 3.34 -4.09 -16.25
C LYS A 215 2.19 -3.15 -16.64
N PRO A 216 0.90 -3.57 -16.61
CA PRO A 216 -0.19 -2.66 -16.92
C PRO A 216 -0.22 -1.41 -16.04
N LEU A 217 0.00 -1.54 -14.72
CA LEU A 217 0.05 -0.42 -13.80
C LEU A 217 1.33 0.41 -13.99
N VAL A 218 2.49 -0.24 -14.13
CA VAL A 218 3.77 0.43 -14.40
C VAL A 218 3.69 1.29 -15.66
N ASN A 219 3.09 0.77 -16.74
CA ASN A 219 2.93 1.47 -18.01
C ASN A 219 1.84 2.56 -17.97
N ALA A 220 0.91 2.51 -17.02
CA ALA A 220 -0.09 3.55 -16.85
C ALA A 220 0.51 4.85 -16.29
N LEU A 221 1.58 4.74 -15.51
CA LEU A 221 2.28 5.88 -14.89
C LEU A 221 3.09 6.66 -15.96
N PRO A 222 3.19 8.01 -15.83
CA PRO A 222 3.89 8.86 -16.80
C PRO A 222 5.41 8.77 -16.68
#